data_08d2891fa1b75e31d9df8d9d78d4df7d
#
_entry.id   08d2891fa1b75e31d9df8d9d78d4df7d
#
_cell.length_a   1.000
_cell.length_b   1.000
_cell.length_c   1.000
_cell.angle_alpha   90.00
_cell.angle_beta   90.00
_cell.angle_gamma   90.00
#
_symmetry.space_group_name_H-M   'P 1'
#
loop_
_entity.id
_entity.type
_entity.pdbx_description
1 polymer ?
#
loop_
_entity_poly.entity_id
_entity_poly.type
_entity_poly.pdbx_seq_one_letter_code
_entity_poly.pdbx_strand_id
1 'polypeptide(L)'
;MLYRPTLPAIGCNGRGAQASGLEAPVSLAEATVEEQFRLVSQAQVFDSFDRLPMPDMVDTFIRCIDRFNLPVLTASWFYALGGDEPLLLEKLRLCEAVGAKQHNIMVYWHDTQGRPVTNEEVADFYLLAYDAGMRMGIEPTFELHVNMWSEDPRRVALVAELVGNRGVPFNFTLDYSHMIFKMGNSTELKISGIEDDVASGRLVLDPFQPGNLVDLWLEMGIVRWLQVRSAAPNGPRNIWSLNNPENAVAAVPLYSIFPYAEGEPGRGILYPFTMPQPGEWHSPWHRSQLDCTCEVVRKVLAHHHAHPDSGLRAITTEMINLPDYAHNARFSLIEQNTAIARFVRETWASLA
;
A
#
# COMPACT_ATOMS: atom_id res chain seq x y z
N MET A 1 33.19 13.62 -2.17
CA MET A 1 31.89 14.07 -1.61
C MET A 1 31.23 12.83 -1.02
N LEU A 2 30.92 12.82 0.25
CA LEU A 2 30.10 11.77 0.83
C LEU A 2 28.69 11.91 0.22
N TYR A 3 28.22 10.88 -0.48
CA TYR A 3 26.85 10.83 -1.00
C TYR A 3 25.90 10.92 0.21
N ARG A 4 25.10 11.97 0.26
CA ARG A 4 24.00 12.05 1.24
C ARG A 4 22.76 11.52 0.57
N PRO A 5 22.09 10.53 1.17
CA PRO A 5 20.81 10.07 0.65
C PRO A 5 19.81 11.23 0.63
N THR A 6 18.95 11.24 -0.36
CA THR A 6 17.86 12.21 -0.50
C THR A 6 16.55 11.54 -0.16
N LEU A 7 15.61 12.30 0.41
CA LEU A 7 14.26 11.78 0.60
C LEU A 7 13.67 11.37 -0.75
N PRO A 8 13.20 10.12 -0.92
CA PRO A 8 12.47 9.74 -2.12
C PRO A 8 11.23 10.59 -2.34
N ALA A 9 10.79 10.68 -3.59
CA ALA A 9 9.56 11.38 -3.93
C ALA A 9 8.36 10.82 -3.14
N ILE A 10 7.53 11.71 -2.62
CA ILE A 10 6.31 11.35 -1.88
C ILE A 10 5.12 11.47 -2.83
N GLY A 11 4.45 10.35 -3.08
CA GLY A 11 3.24 10.28 -3.88
C GLY A 11 1.96 10.22 -3.05
N CYS A 12 0.85 10.62 -3.66
CA CYS A 12 -0.48 10.43 -3.11
C CYS A 12 -1.27 9.45 -3.98
N ASN A 13 -1.85 8.39 -3.38
CA ASN A 13 -2.74 7.50 -4.10
C ASN A 13 -4.01 8.25 -4.54
N GLY A 14 -4.33 8.17 -5.84
CA GLY A 14 -5.47 8.89 -6.43
C GLY A 14 -6.82 8.55 -5.81
N ARG A 15 -7.01 7.31 -5.31
CA ARG A 15 -8.22 6.93 -4.56
C ARG A 15 -8.37 7.70 -3.24
N GLY A 16 -7.29 8.25 -2.72
CA GLY A 16 -7.26 9.10 -1.53
C GLY A 16 -7.42 10.59 -1.82
N ALA A 17 -7.50 10.98 -3.08
CA ALA A 17 -7.72 12.37 -3.48
C ALA A 17 -9.20 12.75 -3.43
N GLN A 18 -9.79 12.70 -2.23
CA GLN A 18 -11.18 13.09 -1.95
C GLN A 18 -11.24 14.08 -0.81
N ALA A 19 -11.88 15.23 -1.06
CA ALA A 19 -12.23 16.22 -0.06
C ALA A 19 -13.60 15.87 0.55
N SER A 20 -13.62 14.84 1.38
CA SER A 20 -14.81 14.35 2.07
C SER A 20 -14.97 14.99 3.45
N GLY A 21 -16.12 14.76 4.09
CA GLY A 21 -16.45 15.31 5.40
C GLY A 21 -17.83 14.85 5.89
N LEU A 22 -18.37 15.51 6.92
CA LEU A 22 -19.64 15.15 7.54
C LEU A 22 -20.81 15.13 6.55
N GLU A 23 -20.90 16.14 5.68
CA GLU A 23 -22.00 16.30 4.72
C GLU A 23 -21.75 15.53 3.41
N ALA A 24 -20.49 15.17 3.13
CA ALA A 24 -20.08 14.46 1.95
C ALA A 24 -19.12 13.34 2.34
N PRO A 25 -19.60 12.19 2.81
CA PRO A 25 -18.76 11.06 3.19
C PRO A 25 -17.92 10.54 2.03
N VAL A 26 -16.86 9.81 2.37
CA VAL A 26 -15.99 9.15 1.39
C VAL A 26 -16.82 8.24 0.48
N SER A 27 -16.78 8.49 -0.81
CA SER A 27 -17.50 7.73 -1.83
C SER A 27 -16.61 6.68 -2.48
N LEU A 28 -17.18 5.51 -2.83
CA LEU A 28 -16.52 4.54 -3.72
C LEU A 28 -16.34 5.09 -5.13
N ALA A 29 -17.28 5.94 -5.59
CA ALA A 29 -17.13 6.67 -6.83
C ALA A 29 -15.95 7.63 -6.71
N GLU A 30 -14.99 7.44 -7.60
CA GLU A 30 -13.82 8.31 -7.63
C GLU A 30 -14.18 9.66 -8.26
N ALA A 31 -13.56 10.71 -7.77
CA ALA A 31 -13.57 12.00 -8.46
C ALA A 31 -12.95 11.87 -9.86
N THR A 32 -13.20 12.82 -10.75
CA THR A 32 -12.53 12.84 -12.05
C THR A 32 -11.02 12.90 -11.88
N VAL A 33 -10.27 12.37 -12.84
CA VAL A 33 -8.79 12.38 -12.81
C VAL A 33 -8.28 13.81 -12.63
N GLU A 34 -8.86 14.78 -13.34
CA GLU A 34 -8.48 16.19 -13.21
C GLU A 34 -8.69 16.72 -11.78
N GLU A 35 -9.80 16.37 -11.15
CA GLU A 35 -10.08 16.77 -9.77
C GLU A 35 -9.11 16.09 -8.78
N GLN A 36 -8.79 14.83 -8.98
CA GLN A 36 -7.80 14.11 -8.16
C GLN A 36 -6.43 14.80 -8.26
N PHE A 37 -5.93 15.09 -9.47
CA PHE A 37 -4.68 15.81 -9.67
C PHE A 37 -4.71 17.21 -9.05
N ARG A 38 -5.84 17.92 -9.19
CA ARG A 38 -6.01 19.25 -8.59
C ARG A 38 -5.86 19.21 -7.08
N LEU A 39 -6.54 18.27 -6.40
CA LEU A 39 -6.49 18.14 -4.94
C LEU A 39 -5.08 17.79 -4.46
N VAL A 40 -4.41 16.85 -5.11
CA VAL A 40 -3.04 16.45 -4.75
C VAL A 40 -2.06 17.62 -4.97
N SER A 41 -2.16 18.32 -6.10
CA SER A 41 -1.33 19.49 -6.38
C SER A 41 -1.57 20.63 -5.38
N GLN A 42 -2.81 20.89 -5.00
CA GLN A 42 -3.16 21.93 -4.03
C GLN A 42 -2.66 21.65 -2.61
N ALA A 43 -2.46 20.40 -2.24
CA ALA A 43 -1.89 20.02 -0.95
C ALA A 43 -0.45 20.49 -0.76
N GLN A 44 0.31 20.75 -1.85
CA GLN A 44 1.68 21.29 -1.88
C GLN A 44 2.68 20.51 -1.02
N VAL A 45 2.46 19.23 -0.84
CA VAL A 45 3.29 18.35 -0.02
C VAL A 45 3.70 17.09 -0.77
N PHE A 46 3.10 16.84 -1.91
CA PHE A 46 3.36 15.67 -2.76
C PHE A 46 4.25 16.04 -3.94
N ASP A 47 5.15 15.11 -4.29
CA ASP A 47 6.06 15.23 -5.43
C ASP A 47 5.52 14.48 -6.65
N SER A 48 4.56 13.55 -6.44
CA SER A 48 4.01 12.71 -7.50
C SER A 48 2.59 12.27 -7.22
N PHE A 49 1.94 11.79 -8.27
CA PHE A 49 0.64 11.14 -8.20
C PHE A 49 0.84 9.63 -8.34
N ASP A 50 0.17 8.85 -7.51
CA ASP A 50 0.25 7.38 -7.50
C ASP A 50 -1.06 6.79 -8.03
N ARG A 51 -1.06 6.38 -9.29
CA ARG A 51 -2.22 5.76 -9.93
C ARG A 51 -1.87 5.19 -11.30
N LEU A 52 -2.40 4.01 -11.61
CA LEU A 52 -2.39 3.48 -12.96
C LEU A 52 -3.63 4.00 -13.72
N PRO A 53 -3.48 4.59 -14.93
CA PRO A 53 -4.63 4.93 -15.76
C PRO A 53 -5.32 3.69 -16.32
N MET A 54 -6.61 3.81 -16.63
CA MET A 54 -7.26 2.91 -17.57
C MET A 54 -6.82 3.26 -19.01
N PRO A 55 -6.86 2.32 -19.96
CA PRO A 55 -6.37 2.56 -21.33
C PRO A 55 -6.96 3.81 -22.01
N ASP A 56 -8.24 4.06 -21.82
CA ASP A 56 -8.97 5.21 -22.36
C ASP A 56 -8.69 6.53 -21.61
N MET A 57 -7.97 6.48 -20.48
CA MET A 57 -7.65 7.64 -19.65
C MET A 57 -6.22 8.14 -19.80
N VAL A 58 -5.37 7.46 -20.56
CA VAL A 58 -3.94 7.79 -20.71
C VAL A 58 -3.73 9.25 -21.14
N ASP A 59 -4.42 9.71 -22.19
CA ASP A 59 -4.33 11.09 -22.66
C ASP A 59 -4.76 12.11 -21.61
N THR A 60 -5.77 11.75 -20.79
CA THR A 60 -6.22 12.61 -19.69
C THR A 60 -5.16 12.71 -18.61
N PHE A 61 -4.50 11.60 -18.26
CA PHE A 61 -3.38 11.59 -17.32
C PHE A 61 -2.23 12.47 -17.82
N ILE A 62 -1.81 12.32 -19.09
CA ILE A 62 -0.74 13.11 -19.68
C ILE A 62 -1.06 14.61 -19.58
N ARG A 63 -2.28 15.03 -19.98
CA ARG A 63 -2.70 16.43 -19.84
C ARG A 63 -2.69 16.92 -18.39
N CYS A 64 -3.07 16.07 -17.43
CA CYS A 64 -3.06 16.43 -16.00
C CYS A 64 -1.64 16.53 -15.46
N ILE A 65 -0.76 15.59 -15.82
CA ILE A 65 0.66 15.65 -15.47
C ILE A 65 1.28 16.99 -15.90
N ASP A 66 1.06 17.38 -17.14
CA ASP A 66 1.59 18.64 -17.68
C ASP A 66 0.95 19.86 -16.99
N ARG A 67 -0.37 19.88 -16.88
CA ARG A 67 -1.11 21.01 -16.31
C ARG A 67 -0.79 21.29 -14.85
N PHE A 68 -0.66 20.24 -14.06
CA PHE A 68 -0.44 20.35 -12.59
C PHE A 68 1.04 20.22 -12.22
N ASN A 69 1.93 19.97 -13.19
CA ASN A 69 3.35 19.68 -12.98
C ASN A 69 3.53 18.61 -11.87
N LEU A 70 2.77 17.53 -11.97
CA LEU A 70 2.72 16.45 -10.99
C LEU A 70 2.89 15.11 -11.72
N PRO A 71 4.11 14.54 -11.75
CA PRO A 71 4.37 13.29 -12.47
C PRO A 71 3.68 12.10 -11.82
N VAL A 72 3.37 11.08 -12.62
CA VAL A 72 3.05 9.73 -12.12
C VAL A 72 4.37 8.97 -12.03
N LEU A 73 4.82 8.65 -10.80
CA LEU A 73 6.06 7.91 -10.59
C LEU A 73 5.80 6.44 -10.21
N THR A 74 4.65 6.18 -9.65
CA THR A 74 4.25 4.88 -9.10
C THR A 74 2.86 4.49 -9.57
N ALA A 75 2.62 3.19 -9.71
CA ALA A 75 1.34 2.64 -10.09
C ALA A 75 1.19 1.22 -9.52
N SER A 76 -0.05 0.79 -9.25
CA SER A 76 -0.34 -0.51 -8.62
C SER A 76 -1.44 -1.26 -9.36
N TRP A 77 -1.37 -2.60 -9.35
CA TRP A 77 -2.45 -3.46 -9.85
C TRP A 77 -2.44 -4.84 -9.21
N PHE A 78 -3.62 -5.51 -9.28
CA PHE A 78 -3.85 -6.84 -8.74
C PHE A 78 -3.75 -7.90 -9.82
N TYR A 79 -3.22 -9.09 -9.47
CA TYR A 79 -3.01 -10.18 -10.42
C TYR A 79 -3.37 -11.54 -9.82
N ALA A 80 -4.03 -12.38 -10.63
CA ALA A 80 -4.25 -13.78 -10.35
C ALA A 80 -3.36 -14.64 -11.25
N LEU A 81 -2.55 -15.49 -10.64
CA LEU A 81 -1.66 -16.36 -11.39
C LEU A 81 -2.45 -17.36 -12.24
N GLY A 82 -1.88 -17.74 -13.38
CA GLY A 82 -2.51 -18.67 -14.32
C GLY A 82 -3.55 -18.02 -15.24
N GLY A 83 -3.55 -16.68 -15.37
CA GLY A 83 -4.45 -15.97 -16.26
C GLY A 83 -4.07 -14.51 -16.53
N ASP A 84 -3.43 -13.83 -15.57
CA ASP A 84 -3.17 -12.39 -15.64
C ASP A 84 -1.75 -12.05 -16.13
N GLU A 85 -0.97 -13.00 -16.63
CA GLU A 85 0.34 -12.73 -17.23
C GLU A 85 0.25 -11.76 -18.43
N PRO A 86 -0.75 -11.89 -19.34
CA PRO A 86 -0.96 -10.88 -20.39
C PRO A 86 -1.38 -9.52 -19.83
N LEU A 87 -2.20 -9.51 -18.76
CA LEU A 87 -2.62 -8.29 -18.09
C LEU A 87 -1.43 -7.53 -17.48
N LEU A 88 -0.47 -8.23 -16.89
CA LEU A 88 0.76 -7.62 -16.38
C LEU A 88 1.49 -6.83 -17.48
N LEU A 89 1.65 -7.43 -18.66
CA LEU A 89 2.29 -6.75 -19.79
C LEU A 89 1.50 -5.53 -20.27
N GLU A 90 0.18 -5.60 -20.25
CA GLU A 90 -0.69 -4.44 -20.54
C GLU A 90 -0.48 -3.33 -19.52
N LYS A 91 -0.50 -3.66 -18.22
CA LYS A 91 -0.32 -2.66 -17.15
C LYS A 91 1.07 -2.02 -17.17
N LEU A 92 2.12 -2.77 -17.47
CA LEU A 92 3.47 -2.21 -17.66
C LEU A 92 3.52 -1.22 -18.82
N ARG A 93 2.84 -1.48 -19.96
CA ARG A 93 2.74 -0.50 -21.05
C ARG A 93 1.99 0.76 -20.66
N LEU A 94 0.96 0.66 -19.82
CA LEU A 94 0.27 1.83 -19.28
C LEU A 94 1.17 2.64 -18.34
N CYS A 95 1.99 1.95 -17.51
CA CYS A 95 3.01 2.60 -16.70
C CYS A 95 4.01 3.39 -17.57
N GLU A 96 4.53 2.76 -18.62
CA GLU A 96 5.45 3.41 -19.59
C GLU A 96 4.80 4.64 -20.22
N ALA A 97 3.54 4.54 -20.66
CA ALA A 97 2.82 5.62 -21.33
C ALA A 97 2.66 6.88 -20.47
N VAL A 98 2.55 6.75 -19.15
CA VAL A 98 2.43 7.88 -18.21
C VAL A 98 3.75 8.24 -17.51
N GLY A 99 4.84 7.53 -17.84
CA GLY A 99 6.17 7.80 -17.30
C GLY A 99 6.46 7.25 -15.92
N ALA A 100 5.61 6.34 -15.40
CA ALA A 100 5.83 5.68 -14.12
C ALA A 100 7.18 4.94 -14.10
N LYS A 101 7.80 4.87 -12.92
CA LYS A 101 9.12 4.25 -12.69
C LYS A 101 9.02 2.96 -11.90
N GLN A 102 7.97 2.82 -11.12
CA GLN A 102 7.72 1.61 -10.35
C GLN A 102 6.29 1.11 -10.55
N HIS A 103 6.15 -0.21 -10.57
CA HIS A 103 4.87 -0.89 -10.61
C HIS A 103 4.74 -1.83 -9.43
N ASN A 104 3.79 -1.52 -8.55
CA ASN A 104 3.49 -2.33 -7.39
C ASN A 104 2.49 -3.43 -7.76
N ILE A 105 2.82 -4.66 -7.44
CA ILE A 105 2.14 -5.87 -7.88
C ILE A 105 1.58 -6.59 -6.64
N MET A 106 0.26 -6.69 -6.62
CA MET A 106 -0.47 -7.44 -5.60
C MET A 106 -0.92 -8.77 -6.22
N VAL A 107 -0.30 -9.88 -5.82
CA VAL A 107 -0.65 -11.22 -6.28
C VAL A 107 -1.65 -11.82 -5.30
N TYR A 108 -2.83 -12.20 -5.78
CA TYR A 108 -3.82 -12.89 -4.96
C TYR A 108 -3.26 -14.20 -4.39
N TRP A 109 -3.74 -14.62 -3.24
CA TRP A 109 -3.27 -15.86 -2.61
C TRP A 109 -3.82 -17.13 -3.27
N HIS A 110 -4.83 -17.00 -4.16
CA HIS A 110 -5.30 -18.08 -5.04
C HIS A 110 -5.10 -17.72 -6.52
N ASP A 111 -4.85 -18.74 -7.31
CA ASP A 111 -4.81 -18.62 -8.77
C ASP A 111 -6.22 -18.51 -9.37
N THR A 112 -6.30 -18.37 -10.71
CA THR A 112 -7.56 -18.27 -11.44
C THR A 112 -8.46 -19.51 -11.33
N GLN A 113 -7.95 -20.61 -10.79
CA GLN A 113 -8.70 -21.85 -10.54
C GLN A 113 -9.10 -22.02 -9.06
N GLY A 114 -8.78 -21.05 -8.22
CA GLY A 114 -9.08 -21.08 -6.79
C GLY A 114 -8.10 -21.91 -5.96
N ARG A 115 -6.96 -22.31 -6.53
CA ARG A 115 -5.91 -23.05 -5.84
C ARG A 115 -4.94 -22.08 -5.14
N PRO A 116 -4.52 -22.33 -3.88
CA PRO A 116 -3.49 -21.52 -3.24
C PRO A 116 -2.21 -21.48 -4.07
N VAL A 117 -1.65 -20.27 -4.25
CA VAL A 117 -0.40 -20.07 -4.98
C VAL A 117 0.80 -20.49 -4.12
N THR A 118 1.79 -21.15 -4.73
CA THR A 118 3.04 -21.54 -4.06
C THR A 118 4.06 -20.39 -4.07
N ASN A 119 5.11 -20.50 -3.25
CA ASN A 119 6.19 -19.50 -3.26
C ASN A 119 6.98 -19.50 -4.57
N GLU A 120 7.13 -20.67 -5.18
CA GLU A 120 7.80 -20.86 -6.47
C GLU A 120 7.02 -20.15 -7.59
N GLU A 121 5.69 -20.30 -7.63
CA GLU A 121 4.84 -19.65 -8.61
C GLU A 121 4.87 -18.12 -8.45
N VAL A 122 4.88 -17.63 -7.21
CA VAL A 122 5.02 -16.18 -6.93
C VAL A 122 6.40 -15.68 -7.38
N ALA A 123 7.48 -16.45 -7.11
CA ALA A 123 8.83 -16.10 -7.55
C ALA A 123 8.94 -16.10 -9.09
N ASP A 124 8.33 -17.07 -9.78
CA ASP A 124 8.31 -17.14 -11.24
C ASP A 124 7.56 -15.93 -11.84
N PHE A 125 6.43 -15.55 -11.25
CA PHE A 125 5.69 -14.35 -11.68
C PHE A 125 6.48 -13.06 -11.41
N TYR A 126 7.21 -12.99 -10.30
CA TYR A 126 8.11 -11.86 -10.03
C TYR A 126 9.20 -11.75 -11.10
N LEU A 127 9.83 -12.85 -11.49
CA LEU A 127 10.86 -12.86 -12.52
C LEU A 127 10.33 -12.43 -13.88
N LEU A 128 9.10 -12.86 -14.23
CA LEU A 128 8.42 -12.38 -15.44
C LEU A 128 8.20 -10.85 -15.38
N ALA A 129 7.71 -10.36 -14.24
CA ALA A 129 7.47 -8.93 -14.04
C ALA A 129 8.78 -8.13 -14.08
N TYR A 130 9.85 -8.65 -13.46
CA TYR A 130 11.16 -8.02 -13.44
C TYR A 130 11.76 -7.92 -14.84
N ASP A 131 11.78 -9.03 -15.57
CA ASP A 131 12.32 -9.05 -16.94
C ASP A 131 11.54 -8.13 -17.89
N ALA A 132 10.21 -8.15 -17.84
CA ALA A 132 9.38 -7.29 -18.68
C ALA A 132 9.45 -5.81 -18.25
N GLY A 133 9.36 -5.53 -16.96
CA GLY A 133 9.38 -4.17 -16.43
C GLY A 133 10.71 -3.48 -16.63
N MET A 134 11.82 -4.15 -16.34
CA MET A 134 13.16 -3.56 -16.52
C MET A 134 13.46 -3.21 -17.98
N ARG A 135 12.95 -3.96 -18.96
CA ARG A 135 13.05 -3.61 -20.38
C ARG A 135 12.30 -2.32 -20.74
N MET A 136 11.25 -1.99 -19.99
CA MET A 136 10.45 -0.77 -20.16
C MET A 136 10.92 0.38 -19.24
N GLY A 137 11.97 0.16 -18.45
CA GLY A 137 12.45 1.14 -17.46
C GLY A 137 11.53 1.29 -16.25
N ILE A 138 10.76 0.25 -15.93
CA ILE A 138 9.81 0.16 -14.81
C ILE A 138 10.28 -0.93 -13.85
N GLU A 139 10.57 -0.54 -12.61
CA GLU A 139 10.97 -1.49 -11.56
C GLU A 139 9.73 -2.10 -10.92
N PRO A 140 9.53 -3.43 -10.98
CA PRO A 140 8.43 -4.06 -10.26
C PRO A 140 8.76 -4.19 -8.77
N THR A 141 7.73 -4.08 -7.94
CA THR A 141 7.76 -4.39 -6.51
C THR A 141 6.57 -5.26 -6.15
N PHE A 142 6.72 -6.16 -5.18
CA PHE A 142 5.60 -6.97 -4.68
C PHE A 142 5.20 -6.48 -3.29
N GLU A 143 3.91 -6.40 -3.03
CA GLU A 143 3.37 -5.73 -1.86
C GLU A 143 3.09 -6.68 -0.68
N LEU A 144 3.32 -6.17 0.53
CA LEU A 144 2.75 -6.72 1.75
C LEU A 144 1.27 -6.33 1.83
N HIS A 145 0.37 -7.29 1.64
CA HIS A 145 -1.05 -6.96 1.57
C HIS A 145 -1.94 -8.11 2.08
N VAL A 146 -3.04 -7.76 2.76
CA VAL A 146 -4.10 -8.73 3.10
C VAL A 146 -4.74 -9.31 1.85
N ASN A 147 -5.24 -10.54 1.93
CA ASN A 147 -5.82 -11.28 0.83
C ASN A 147 -4.85 -11.60 -0.32
N MET A 148 -3.57 -11.32 -0.14
CA MET A 148 -2.51 -11.61 -1.10
C MET A 148 -1.59 -12.72 -0.60
N TRP A 149 -0.71 -13.21 -1.47
CA TRP A 149 0.28 -14.23 -1.12
C TRP A 149 1.12 -13.86 0.11
N SER A 150 1.36 -12.56 0.31
CA SER A 150 2.16 -11.96 1.37
C SER A 150 1.39 -11.70 2.67
N GLU A 151 0.11 -12.07 2.73
CA GLU A 151 -0.66 -11.98 3.98
C GLU A 151 -0.07 -12.84 5.11
N ASP A 152 0.54 -13.98 4.74
CA ASP A 152 1.49 -14.66 5.61
C ASP A 152 2.89 -14.05 5.40
N PRO A 153 3.36 -13.20 6.31
CA PRO A 153 4.60 -12.44 6.12
C PRO A 153 5.85 -13.32 6.12
N ARG A 154 5.77 -14.57 6.60
CA ARG A 154 6.88 -15.56 6.57
C ARG A 154 7.26 -15.92 5.13
N ARG A 155 6.31 -15.84 4.21
CA ARG A 155 6.51 -16.13 2.78
C ARG A 155 7.39 -15.11 2.08
N VAL A 156 7.44 -13.87 2.57
CA VAL A 156 8.20 -12.77 1.94
C VAL A 156 9.70 -13.12 1.86
N ALA A 157 10.29 -13.59 2.97
CA ALA A 157 11.70 -13.98 2.98
C ALA A 157 11.96 -15.19 2.07
N LEU A 158 11.04 -16.17 2.04
CA LEU A 158 11.18 -17.37 1.20
C LEU A 158 11.13 -17.02 -0.30
N VAL A 159 10.20 -16.16 -0.70
CA VAL A 159 10.12 -15.70 -2.11
C VAL A 159 11.34 -14.86 -2.47
N ALA A 160 11.80 -13.98 -1.58
CA ALA A 160 13.02 -13.20 -1.79
C ALA A 160 14.25 -14.09 -2.00
N GLU A 161 14.38 -15.18 -1.23
CA GLU A 161 15.43 -16.17 -1.41
C GLU A 161 15.33 -16.89 -2.76
N LEU A 162 14.13 -17.36 -3.14
CA LEU A 162 13.89 -18.03 -4.43
C LEU A 162 14.26 -17.14 -5.62
N VAL A 163 13.92 -15.85 -5.56
CA VAL A 163 14.28 -14.86 -6.58
C VAL A 163 15.79 -14.58 -6.57
N GLY A 164 16.38 -14.38 -5.39
CA GLY A 164 17.80 -14.14 -5.20
C GLY A 164 18.66 -15.29 -5.72
N ASN A 165 18.26 -16.55 -5.52
CA ASN A 165 18.95 -17.74 -6.04
C ASN A 165 18.96 -17.81 -7.58
N ARG A 166 18.12 -17.00 -8.25
CA ARG A 166 18.11 -16.83 -9.71
C ARG A 166 18.88 -15.59 -10.18
N GLY A 167 19.60 -14.93 -9.28
CA GLY A 167 20.46 -13.77 -9.57
C GLY A 167 19.72 -12.46 -9.79
N VAL A 168 18.46 -12.37 -9.36
CA VAL A 168 17.61 -11.17 -9.49
C VAL A 168 17.35 -10.58 -8.10
N PRO A 169 17.46 -9.26 -7.90
CA PRO A 169 17.07 -8.63 -6.63
C PRO A 169 15.56 -8.71 -6.45
N PHE A 170 15.12 -9.04 -5.23
CA PHE A 170 13.71 -8.98 -4.88
C PHE A 170 13.38 -7.56 -4.36
N ASN A 171 12.40 -6.92 -4.95
CA ASN A 171 11.93 -5.59 -4.57
C ASN A 171 10.57 -5.68 -3.89
N PHE A 172 10.45 -5.07 -2.73
CA PHE A 172 9.30 -5.19 -1.88
C PHE A 172 8.66 -3.82 -1.57
N THR A 173 7.34 -3.76 -1.66
CA THR A 173 6.54 -2.62 -1.19
C THR A 173 6.07 -2.91 0.23
N LEU A 174 6.51 -2.08 1.15
CA LEU A 174 6.18 -2.20 2.56
C LEU A 174 4.96 -1.34 2.90
N ASP A 175 3.76 -1.91 2.88
CA ASP A 175 2.58 -1.39 3.57
C ASP A 175 2.39 -2.13 4.90
N TYR A 176 3.03 -1.63 5.93
CA TYR A 176 3.00 -2.31 7.23
C TYR A 176 1.68 -2.17 7.97
N SER A 177 0.74 -1.36 7.48
CA SER A 177 -0.61 -1.28 8.05
C SER A 177 -1.31 -2.63 8.08
N HIS A 178 -1.00 -3.49 7.08
CA HIS A 178 -1.50 -4.86 6.97
C HIS A 178 -1.01 -5.79 8.09
N MET A 179 0.03 -5.42 8.82
CA MET A 179 0.49 -6.13 10.02
C MET A 179 0.05 -5.43 11.31
N ILE A 180 0.02 -4.10 11.32
CA ILE A 180 -0.33 -3.32 12.53
C ILE A 180 -1.72 -3.71 13.04
N PHE A 181 -2.75 -3.74 12.19
CA PHE A 181 -4.12 -4.02 12.64
C PHE A 181 -4.31 -5.46 13.13
N LYS A 182 -3.39 -6.39 12.78
CA LYS A 182 -3.38 -7.77 13.27
C LYS A 182 -2.85 -7.88 14.70
N MET A 183 -2.09 -6.90 15.16
CA MET A 183 -1.50 -6.92 16.51
C MET A 183 -2.60 -6.93 17.57
N GLY A 184 -2.61 -7.95 18.43
CA GLY A 184 -3.66 -8.14 19.43
C GLY A 184 -5.02 -8.57 18.88
N ASN A 185 -5.13 -8.92 17.61
CA ASN A 185 -6.35 -9.34 16.94
C ASN A 185 -6.29 -10.83 16.57
N SER A 186 -6.79 -11.71 17.47
CA SER A 186 -6.70 -13.16 17.28
C SER A 186 -7.44 -13.64 16.01
N THR A 187 -8.52 -12.98 15.61
CA THR A 187 -9.25 -13.32 14.39
C THR A 187 -8.38 -13.10 13.16
N GLU A 188 -7.73 -11.95 13.06
CA GLU A 188 -6.85 -11.63 11.93
C GLU A 188 -5.58 -12.49 11.91
N LEU A 189 -5.02 -12.82 13.10
CA LEU A 189 -3.88 -13.74 13.21
C LEU A 189 -4.24 -15.15 12.73
N LYS A 190 -5.46 -15.64 13.03
CA LYS A 190 -5.98 -16.93 12.56
C LYS A 190 -6.19 -16.95 11.05
N ILE A 191 -6.80 -15.90 10.50
CA ILE A 191 -7.00 -15.77 9.05
C ILE A 191 -5.67 -15.90 8.30
N SER A 192 -4.62 -15.26 8.83
CA SER A 192 -3.27 -15.30 8.24
C SER A 192 -2.48 -16.57 8.59
N GLY A 193 -3.00 -17.44 9.48
CA GLY A 193 -2.30 -18.66 9.93
C GLY A 193 -1.04 -18.41 10.73
N ILE A 194 -0.93 -17.26 11.42
CA ILE A 194 0.28 -16.84 12.15
C ILE A 194 0.09 -16.74 13.66
N GLU A 195 -1.08 -17.10 14.20
CA GLU A 195 -1.40 -16.92 15.63
C GLU A 195 -0.39 -17.58 16.56
N ASP A 196 -0.02 -18.85 16.29
CA ASP A 196 0.92 -19.61 17.12
C ASP A 196 2.36 -19.05 17.05
N ASP A 197 2.77 -18.54 15.90
CA ASP A 197 4.09 -17.94 15.74
C ASP A 197 4.20 -16.60 16.43
N VAL A 198 3.13 -15.79 16.40
CA VAL A 198 3.07 -14.54 17.15
C VAL A 198 2.99 -14.82 18.66
N ALA A 199 2.16 -15.74 19.08
CA ALA A 199 2.00 -16.09 20.51
C ALA A 199 3.29 -16.65 21.13
N SER A 200 4.09 -17.39 20.35
CA SER A 200 5.38 -17.94 20.81
C SER A 200 6.56 -16.98 20.63
N GLY A 201 6.37 -15.82 20.03
CA GLY A 201 7.42 -14.85 19.77
C GLY A 201 8.36 -15.24 18.60
N ARG A 202 8.02 -16.27 17.83
CA ARG A 202 8.77 -16.62 16.59
C ARG A 202 8.53 -15.60 15.47
N LEU A 203 7.39 -14.93 15.50
CA LEU A 203 7.03 -13.86 14.58
C LEU A 203 6.66 -12.60 15.38
N VAL A 204 7.41 -11.53 15.18
CA VAL A 204 7.24 -10.27 15.92
C VAL A 204 6.67 -9.21 14.98
N LEU A 205 5.41 -8.83 15.20
CA LEU A 205 4.72 -7.81 14.40
C LEU A 205 4.94 -6.39 14.94
N ASP A 206 5.17 -6.25 16.25
CA ASP A 206 5.33 -4.94 16.89
C ASP A 206 6.66 -4.29 16.47
N PRO A 207 6.65 -3.15 15.76
CA PRO A 207 7.87 -2.50 15.28
C PRO A 207 8.78 -1.99 16.41
N PHE A 208 8.30 -1.91 17.64
CA PHE A 208 9.11 -1.53 18.80
C PHE A 208 9.87 -2.70 19.42
N GLN A 209 9.51 -3.93 19.09
CA GLN A 209 10.15 -5.11 19.66
C GLN A 209 11.37 -5.55 18.83
N PRO A 210 12.44 -6.03 19.47
CA PRO A 210 13.58 -6.64 18.76
C PRO A 210 13.15 -7.82 17.89
N GLY A 211 13.74 -7.97 16.71
CA GLY A 211 13.45 -9.06 15.78
C GLY A 211 12.13 -8.89 15.02
N ASN A 212 11.58 -7.69 14.98
CA ASN A 212 10.38 -7.41 14.22
C ASN A 212 10.60 -7.49 12.71
N LEU A 213 9.51 -7.68 11.99
CA LEU A 213 9.53 -7.87 10.53
C LEU A 213 10.07 -6.65 9.75
N VAL A 214 9.88 -5.43 10.27
CA VAL A 214 10.39 -4.22 9.59
C VAL A 214 11.91 -4.24 9.55
N ASP A 215 12.54 -4.48 10.72
CA ASP A 215 14.00 -4.56 10.81
C ASP A 215 14.54 -5.70 9.94
N LEU A 216 13.90 -6.87 9.98
CA LEU A 216 14.27 -8.01 9.15
C LEU A 216 14.30 -7.66 7.65
N TRP A 217 13.25 -7.05 7.12
CA TRP A 217 13.16 -6.73 5.68
C TRP A 217 14.07 -5.56 5.28
N LEU A 218 14.36 -4.64 6.21
CA LEU A 218 15.37 -3.59 6.00
C LEU A 218 16.78 -4.20 5.95
N GLU A 219 17.11 -5.11 6.86
CA GLU A 219 18.40 -5.84 6.88
C GLU A 219 18.59 -6.71 5.65
N MET A 220 17.52 -7.32 5.13
CA MET A 220 17.54 -8.05 3.86
C MET A 220 17.74 -7.13 2.64
N GLY A 221 17.60 -5.82 2.79
CA GLY A 221 17.78 -4.84 1.72
C GLY A 221 16.71 -4.92 0.62
N ILE A 222 15.53 -5.47 0.91
CA ILE A 222 14.48 -5.68 -0.09
C ILE A 222 13.48 -4.52 -0.22
N VAL A 223 13.37 -3.64 0.79
CA VAL A 223 12.39 -2.56 0.81
C VAL A 223 12.75 -1.49 -0.24
N ARG A 224 11.92 -1.37 -1.27
CA ARG A 224 12.07 -0.41 -2.37
C ARG A 224 11.03 0.71 -2.36
N TRP A 225 9.88 0.41 -1.83
CA TRP A 225 8.75 1.34 -1.75
C TRP A 225 8.14 1.26 -0.35
N LEU A 226 7.99 2.40 0.30
CA LEU A 226 7.25 2.54 1.55
C LEU A 226 5.85 3.09 1.25
N GLN A 227 4.84 2.31 1.52
CA GLN A 227 3.45 2.72 1.43
C GLN A 227 2.93 3.02 2.84
N VAL A 228 2.44 4.24 3.06
CA VAL A 228 2.05 4.68 4.41
C VAL A 228 0.55 4.84 4.48
N ARG A 229 -0.08 3.88 5.15
CA ARG A 229 -1.46 3.94 5.56
C ARG A 229 -1.54 3.89 7.08
N SER A 230 -2.38 4.74 7.64
CA SER A 230 -2.60 4.80 9.08
C SER A 230 -3.46 3.64 9.55
N ALA A 231 -2.95 2.87 10.49
CA ALA A 231 -3.64 1.75 11.13
C ALA A 231 -3.36 1.73 12.63
N ALA A 232 -4.26 1.16 13.41
CA ALA A 232 -4.12 0.97 14.85
C ALA A 232 -4.05 -0.52 15.20
N PRO A 233 -3.22 -0.93 16.18
CA PRO A 233 -3.23 -2.28 16.71
C PRO A 233 -4.64 -2.67 17.18
N ASN A 234 -5.15 -3.81 16.69
CA ASN A 234 -6.52 -4.26 16.97
C ASN A 234 -7.56 -3.14 16.79
N GLY A 235 -7.34 -2.25 15.85
CA GLY A 235 -8.13 -1.04 15.67
C GLY A 235 -9.59 -1.31 15.31
N PRO A 236 -10.44 -0.29 15.48
CA PRO A 236 -11.85 -0.43 15.14
C PRO A 236 -12.02 -0.65 13.64
N ARG A 237 -12.92 -1.54 13.26
CA ARG A 237 -13.37 -1.66 11.88
C ARG A 237 -14.15 -0.41 11.47
N ASN A 238 -14.13 -0.09 10.20
CA ASN A 238 -14.96 0.98 9.66
C ASN A 238 -16.44 0.55 9.64
N ILE A 239 -17.17 0.85 10.71
CA ILE A 239 -18.58 0.44 10.86
C ILE A 239 -19.52 1.17 9.90
N TRP A 240 -19.11 2.28 9.29
CA TRP A 240 -19.94 2.99 8.30
C TRP A 240 -20.02 2.27 6.96
N SER A 241 -19.09 1.37 6.68
CA SER A 241 -19.18 0.51 5.50
C SER A 241 -20.00 -0.76 5.75
N LEU A 242 -20.42 -1.01 7.00
CA LEU A 242 -21.32 -2.12 7.32
C LEU A 242 -22.66 -1.98 6.61
N ASN A 243 -23.16 -3.09 6.08
CA ASN A 243 -24.49 -3.17 5.47
C ASN A 243 -24.74 -2.17 4.31
N ASN A 244 -23.69 -1.66 3.70
CA ASN A 244 -23.85 -0.83 2.52
C ASN A 244 -23.95 -1.74 1.27
N PRO A 245 -25.07 -1.68 0.50
CA PRO A 245 -25.23 -2.48 -0.72
C PRO A 245 -24.15 -2.17 -1.79
N GLU A 246 -23.54 -0.98 -1.75
CA GLU A 246 -22.40 -0.64 -2.62
C GLU A 246 -21.13 -1.43 -2.27
N ASN A 247 -21.05 -2.00 -1.06
CA ASN A 247 -19.98 -2.91 -0.66
C ASN A 247 -20.17 -4.33 -1.20
N ALA A 248 -21.36 -4.66 -1.68
CA ALA A 248 -21.59 -5.88 -2.44
C ALA A 248 -20.77 -5.76 -3.72
N VAL A 249 -19.53 -6.23 -3.67
CA VAL A 249 -18.62 -6.26 -4.81
C VAL A 249 -19.15 -7.33 -5.76
N ALA A 250 -20.15 -6.96 -6.55
CA ALA A 250 -20.86 -7.84 -7.48
C ALA A 250 -19.97 -8.36 -8.62
N ALA A 251 -18.66 -8.18 -8.57
CA ALA A 251 -17.76 -8.57 -9.65
C ALA A 251 -16.33 -8.89 -9.20
N VAL A 252 -16.12 -9.30 -7.95
CA VAL A 252 -14.81 -9.78 -7.56
C VAL A 252 -14.67 -11.23 -8.02
N PRO A 253 -13.67 -11.58 -8.84
CA PRO A 253 -13.46 -12.98 -9.22
C PRO A 253 -13.35 -13.88 -7.99
N LEU A 254 -13.80 -15.15 -8.08
CA LEU A 254 -13.79 -16.12 -6.97
C LEU A 254 -12.42 -16.33 -6.32
N TYR A 255 -11.34 -16.03 -7.04
CA TYR A 255 -9.96 -16.11 -6.57
C TYR A 255 -9.49 -14.80 -5.89
N SER A 256 -10.16 -13.69 -6.13
CA SER A 256 -9.92 -12.49 -5.38
C SER A 256 -10.69 -12.59 -4.09
N ILE A 257 -9.96 -12.69 -3.00
CA ILE A 257 -10.59 -12.81 -1.71
C ILE A 257 -10.78 -11.42 -1.13
N PHE A 258 -11.73 -10.76 -1.66
CA PHE A 258 -12.51 -9.86 -0.84
C PHE A 258 -13.74 -10.66 -0.40
N PRO A 259 -13.67 -11.43 0.70
CA PRO A 259 -14.80 -12.23 1.17
C PRO A 259 -15.75 -11.32 1.91
N TYR A 260 -16.24 -10.30 1.23
CA TYR A 260 -17.38 -9.60 1.76
C TYR A 260 -18.60 -10.35 1.28
N ALA A 261 -19.08 -11.27 2.11
CA ALA A 261 -20.46 -11.67 2.02
C ALA A 261 -21.31 -10.41 2.09
N GLU A 262 -22.41 -10.36 1.35
CA GLU A 262 -23.37 -9.26 1.41
C GLU A 262 -23.66 -8.92 2.88
N GLY A 263 -23.39 -7.69 3.28
CA GLY A 263 -23.58 -7.21 4.65
C GLY A 263 -22.43 -7.44 5.63
N GLU A 264 -21.30 -8.05 5.22
CA GLU A 264 -20.13 -8.14 6.08
C GLU A 264 -19.22 -6.92 5.94
N PRO A 265 -18.67 -6.42 7.06
CA PRO A 265 -17.72 -5.32 7.01
C PRO A 265 -16.40 -5.79 6.41
N GLY A 266 -15.74 -4.92 5.70
CA GLY A 266 -14.35 -5.09 5.36
C GLY A 266 -13.46 -5.31 6.59
N ARG A 267 -12.20 -5.70 6.38
CA ARG A 267 -11.27 -6.04 7.46
C ARG A 267 -10.86 -4.82 8.29
N GLY A 268 -11.16 -3.59 7.82
CA GLY A 268 -11.08 -2.38 8.63
C GLY A 268 -9.66 -1.89 8.92
N ILE A 269 -8.82 -1.85 7.91
CA ILE A 269 -7.41 -1.45 8.03
C ILE A 269 -7.28 0.07 7.90
N LEU A 270 -7.96 0.82 8.75
CA LEU A 270 -7.89 2.27 8.73
C LEU A 270 -8.03 2.84 10.13
N TYR A 271 -7.20 3.84 10.42
CA TYR A 271 -7.36 4.69 11.60
C TYR A 271 -7.05 6.15 11.20
N PRO A 272 -7.85 7.16 11.62
CA PRO A 272 -7.57 8.54 11.28
C PRO A 272 -6.19 8.97 11.76
N PHE A 273 -5.35 9.51 10.87
CA PHE A 273 -4.00 9.97 11.22
C PHE A 273 -4.02 11.27 12.01
N THR A 274 -4.99 12.14 11.71
CA THR A 274 -5.26 13.35 12.51
C THR A 274 -6.45 13.14 13.43
N MET A 275 -6.49 13.87 14.53
CA MET A 275 -7.63 13.83 15.45
C MET A 275 -8.91 14.29 14.70
N PRO A 276 -9.91 13.42 14.60
CA PRO A 276 -11.14 13.75 13.90
C PRO A 276 -11.99 14.73 14.72
N GLN A 277 -12.77 15.56 14.02
CA GLN A 277 -13.79 16.39 14.65
C GLN A 277 -14.97 15.53 15.13
N PRO A 278 -15.81 16.05 16.05
CA PRO A 278 -17.01 15.33 16.49
C PRO A 278 -17.89 14.89 15.31
N GLY A 279 -18.17 13.59 15.23
CA GLY A 279 -18.96 12.97 14.17
C GLY A 279 -18.16 12.50 12.94
N GLU A 280 -16.90 12.86 12.82
CA GLU A 280 -16.03 12.40 11.71
C GLU A 280 -15.51 10.97 11.88
N TRP A 281 -15.50 10.45 13.10
CA TRP A 281 -15.09 9.09 13.41
C TRP A 281 -16.03 8.45 14.43
N HIS A 282 -16.23 7.15 14.32
CA HIS A 282 -17.23 6.41 15.10
C HIS A 282 -16.71 5.84 16.41
N SER A 283 -15.41 5.92 16.67
CA SER A 283 -14.76 5.33 17.84
C SER A 283 -13.89 6.36 18.56
N PRO A 284 -13.55 6.15 19.83
CA PRO A 284 -12.58 7.00 20.51
C PRO A 284 -11.26 7.06 19.73
N TRP A 285 -10.72 8.27 19.57
CA TRP A 285 -9.44 8.48 18.92
C TRP A 285 -8.35 8.75 19.96
N HIS A 286 -7.24 8.06 19.82
CA HIS A 286 -6.07 8.23 20.67
C HIS A 286 -4.81 8.32 19.82
N ARG A 287 -4.01 9.36 20.01
CA ARG A 287 -2.77 9.57 19.27
C ARG A 287 -1.81 8.37 19.35
N SER A 288 -1.72 7.72 20.52
CA SER A 288 -0.86 6.56 20.73
C SER A 288 -1.20 5.34 19.86
N GLN A 289 -2.40 5.26 19.31
CA GLN A 289 -2.76 4.20 18.37
C GLN A 289 -1.98 4.31 17.05
N LEU A 290 -1.42 5.47 16.76
CA LEU A 290 -0.60 5.71 15.57
C LEU A 290 0.89 5.43 15.80
N ASP A 291 1.32 5.10 17.02
CA ASP A 291 2.73 4.97 17.36
C ASP A 291 3.42 3.92 16.49
N CYS A 292 2.79 2.77 16.22
CA CYS A 292 3.33 1.74 15.35
C CYS A 292 3.49 2.22 13.90
N THR A 293 2.49 2.90 13.33
CA THR A 293 2.60 3.50 11.98
C THR A 293 3.75 4.50 11.92
N CYS A 294 3.85 5.37 12.92
CA CYS A 294 4.91 6.37 12.99
C CYS A 294 6.29 5.73 13.16
N GLU A 295 6.40 4.66 13.93
CA GLU A 295 7.67 3.96 14.16
C GLU A 295 8.17 3.27 12.89
N VAL A 296 7.30 2.63 12.13
CA VAL A 296 7.66 2.03 10.83
C VAL A 296 8.25 3.09 9.89
N VAL A 297 7.61 4.26 9.79
CA VAL A 297 8.12 5.38 8.98
C VAL A 297 9.51 5.81 9.47
N ARG A 298 9.70 5.99 10.79
CA ARG A 298 10.99 6.39 11.36
C ARG A 298 12.09 5.37 11.05
N LYS A 299 11.82 4.07 11.24
CA LYS A 299 12.77 2.98 10.98
C LYS A 299 13.20 2.96 9.51
N VAL A 300 12.24 2.99 8.58
CA VAL A 300 12.55 2.96 7.14
C VAL A 300 13.36 4.18 6.73
N LEU A 301 12.98 5.38 7.18
CA LEU A 301 13.71 6.61 6.85
C LEU A 301 15.09 6.66 7.51
N ALA A 302 15.21 6.26 8.77
CA ALA A 302 16.51 6.20 9.46
C ALA A 302 17.45 5.18 8.79
N HIS A 303 16.94 4.01 8.41
CA HIS A 303 17.71 3.02 7.67
C HIS A 303 18.19 3.58 6.32
N HIS A 304 17.28 4.20 5.55
CA HIS A 304 17.63 4.81 4.25
C HIS A 304 18.65 5.95 4.42
N HIS A 305 18.52 6.77 5.45
CA HIS A 305 19.47 7.84 5.74
C HIS A 305 20.87 7.31 6.12
N ALA A 306 20.92 6.21 6.87
CA ALA A 306 22.18 5.60 7.31
C ALA A 306 22.86 4.73 6.23
N HIS A 307 22.10 4.20 5.26
CA HIS A 307 22.56 3.28 4.23
C HIS A 307 22.30 3.85 2.83
N PRO A 308 23.26 4.53 2.21
CA PRO A 308 23.11 5.17 0.89
C PRO A 308 22.64 4.21 -0.23
N ASP A 309 22.89 2.92 -0.07
CA ASP A 309 22.53 1.82 -1.00
C ASP A 309 21.26 1.08 -0.60
N SER A 310 20.52 1.58 0.39
CA SER A 310 19.29 0.93 0.90
C SER A 310 18.24 0.63 -0.17
N GLY A 311 18.32 1.33 -1.29
CA GLY A 311 17.47 1.05 -2.44
C GLY A 311 16.03 1.61 -2.34
N LEU A 312 15.64 2.28 -1.26
CA LEU A 312 14.33 2.95 -1.19
C LEU A 312 14.18 3.97 -2.32
N ARG A 313 13.11 3.84 -3.14
CA ARG A 313 12.88 4.63 -4.35
C ARG A 313 11.63 5.48 -4.30
N ALA A 314 10.59 5.02 -3.60
CA ALA A 314 9.32 5.71 -3.52
C ALA A 314 8.74 5.66 -2.11
N ILE A 315 7.96 6.68 -1.79
CA ILE A 315 7.09 6.73 -0.62
C ILE A 315 5.72 7.17 -1.13
N THR A 316 4.65 6.47 -0.74
CA THR A 316 3.29 6.91 -1.07
C THR A 316 2.39 6.92 0.16
N THR A 317 1.41 7.79 0.16
CA THR A 317 0.36 7.80 1.18
C THR A 317 -0.88 7.11 0.63
N GLU A 318 -1.53 6.28 1.45
CA GLU A 318 -2.59 5.42 0.98
C GLU A 318 -3.82 5.36 1.91
N MET A 319 -4.31 6.51 2.34
CA MET A 319 -5.66 6.60 2.89
C MET A 319 -6.65 6.65 1.72
N ILE A 320 -7.35 5.53 1.45
CA ILE A 320 -8.14 5.31 0.22
C ILE A 320 -9.59 4.96 0.50
N ASN A 321 -10.43 5.01 -0.52
CA ASN A 321 -11.89 4.95 -0.43
C ASN A 321 -12.51 3.55 -0.48
N LEU A 322 -11.71 2.48 -0.44
CA LEU A 322 -12.27 1.12 -0.55
C LEU A 322 -13.05 0.69 0.70
N PRO A 323 -13.91 -0.33 0.60
CA PRO A 323 -14.73 -0.80 1.72
C PRO A 323 -13.93 -1.20 2.96
N ASP A 324 -12.79 -1.87 2.78
CA ASP A 324 -11.87 -2.24 3.87
C ASP A 324 -11.22 -1.05 4.56
N TYR A 325 -11.28 0.10 3.93
CA TYR A 325 -10.57 1.29 4.34
C TYR A 325 -11.54 2.39 4.75
N ALA A 326 -11.64 3.46 3.96
CA ALA A 326 -12.35 4.66 4.37
C ALA A 326 -13.73 4.84 3.76
N HIS A 327 -14.30 3.88 3.04
CA HIS A 327 -15.63 4.05 2.47
C HIS A 327 -16.64 4.50 3.52
N ASN A 328 -17.45 5.51 3.21
CA ASN A 328 -18.38 6.19 4.11
C ASN A 328 -17.75 6.90 5.32
N ALA A 329 -16.43 6.94 5.46
CA ALA A 329 -15.78 7.78 6.47
C ALA A 329 -16.13 9.27 6.25
N ARG A 330 -16.21 10.02 7.36
CA ARG A 330 -16.69 11.40 7.37
C ARG A 330 -15.58 12.42 7.60
N PHE A 331 -14.33 12.02 7.38
CA PHE A 331 -13.17 12.88 7.38
C PHE A 331 -12.56 13.01 5.98
N SER A 332 -11.81 14.07 5.73
CA SER A 332 -11.19 14.32 4.44
C SER A 332 -10.02 13.39 4.18
N LEU A 333 -10.09 12.53 3.15
CA LEU A 333 -8.98 11.62 2.80
C LEU A 333 -7.74 12.38 2.35
N ILE A 334 -7.90 13.44 1.54
CA ILE A 334 -6.74 14.22 1.09
C ILE A 334 -6.04 14.93 2.25
N GLU A 335 -6.76 15.35 3.29
CA GLU A 335 -6.15 15.95 4.48
C GLU A 335 -5.39 14.90 5.30
N GLN A 336 -5.92 13.69 5.44
CA GLN A 336 -5.23 12.58 6.10
C GLN A 336 -3.92 12.24 5.36
N ASN A 337 -3.98 12.06 4.04
CA ASN A 337 -2.80 11.82 3.21
C ASN A 337 -1.78 12.97 3.31
N THR A 338 -2.25 14.21 3.32
CA THR A 338 -1.41 15.40 3.49
C THR A 338 -0.69 15.40 4.84
N ALA A 339 -1.39 15.03 5.91
CA ALA A 339 -0.80 14.96 7.25
C ALA A 339 0.27 13.85 7.35
N ILE A 340 0.03 12.69 6.73
CA ILE A 340 1.02 11.61 6.64
C ILE A 340 2.26 12.08 5.87
N ALA A 341 2.08 12.73 4.71
CA ALA A 341 3.19 13.23 3.91
C ALA A 341 4.03 14.28 4.65
N ARG A 342 3.39 15.18 5.40
CA ARG A 342 4.08 16.13 6.28
C ARG A 342 4.90 15.43 7.36
N PHE A 343 4.31 14.43 8.01
CA PHE A 343 5.00 13.63 9.02
C PHE A 343 6.24 12.92 8.44
N VAL A 344 6.17 12.36 7.23
CA VAL A 344 7.32 11.78 6.53
C VAL A 344 8.42 12.81 6.32
N ARG A 345 8.08 14.02 5.82
CA ARG A 345 9.04 15.09 5.59
C ARG A 345 9.69 15.61 6.89
N GLU A 346 8.89 15.80 7.92
CA GLU A 346 9.38 16.23 9.25
C GLU A 346 10.30 15.17 9.86
N THR A 347 9.93 13.88 9.76
CA THR A 347 10.78 12.78 10.22
C THR A 347 12.11 12.77 9.49
N TRP A 348 12.11 12.91 8.16
CA TRP A 348 13.35 12.99 7.38
C TRP A 348 14.21 14.19 7.77
N ALA A 349 13.59 15.37 7.91
CA ALA A 349 14.31 16.58 8.31
C ALA A 349 14.96 16.46 9.70
N SER A 350 14.39 15.65 10.59
CA SER A 350 14.95 15.41 11.94
C SER A 350 16.17 14.48 11.94
N LEU A 351 16.47 13.79 10.84
CA LEU A 351 17.64 12.90 10.68
C LEU A 351 18.87 13.67 10.16
N ALA A 352 18.70 14.87 9.65
CA ALA A 352 19.77 15.72 9.12
C ALA A 352 20.45 16.50 10.26
#